data_ac6f18c3f93db5033df2732981046e03
#
_entry.id   ac6f18c3f93db5033df2732981046e03
#
_cell.length_a   1.000
_cell.length_b   1.000
_cell.length_c   1.000
_cell.angle_alpha   90.00
_cell.angle_beta   90.00
_cell.angle_gamma   90.00
#
_symmetry.space_group_name_H-M   'P 1'
#
loop_
_entity.id
_entity.type
_entity.pdbx_description
1 polymer ?
#
loop_
_entity_poly.entity_id
_entity_poly.type
_entity_poly.pdbx_seq_one_letter_code
_entity_poly.pdbx_strand_id
1 'polypeptide(L)' 'ETVSRERRTLRARYQLVDLSSGAILLDSTAGSDAGIDVVSSDYATIAAERAALERLAQVVADQIVTRVSLTLRAQD' A
#
# COMPACT_ATOMS: atom_id res chain seq x y z
N GLU A 1 24.33 -7.65 -20.34
CA GLU A 1 23.11 -7.03 -19.82
C GLU A 1 23.32 -6.62 -18.37
N THR A 2 22.97 -5.38 -18.06
CA THR A 2 23.10 -4.86 -16.71
C THR A 2 21.75 -4.95 -16.00
N VAL A 3 21.75 -5.55 -14.80
CA VAL A 3 20.57 -5.62 -13.94
C VAL A 3 20.86 -4.80 -12.70
N SER A 4 19.96 -3.86 -12.37
CA SER A 4 20.01 -3.16 -11.09
C SER A 4 18.79 -3.49 -10.28
N ARG A 5 18.93 -3.49 -8.96
CA ARG A 5 17.83 -3.72 -8.03
C ARG A 5 17.35 -2.40 -7.49
N GLU A 6 16.06 -2.14 -7.66
CA GLU A 6 15.43 -0.91 -7.19
C GLU A 6 14.26 -1.24 -6.28
N ARG A 7 13.95 -0.30 -5.41
CA ARG A 7 12.83 -0.43 -4.49
C ARG A 7 11.68 0.45 -4.92
N ARG A 8 10.48 -0.12 -4.87
CA ARG A 8 9.24 0.63 -5.07
C ARG A 8 8.45 0.62 -3.78
N THR A 9 7.91 1.77 -3.42
CA THR A 9 7.18 1.96 -2.17
C THR A 9 5.80 2.50 -2.47
N LEU A 10 4.78 1.91 -1.85
CA LEU A 10 3.41 2.43 -1.89
C LEU A 10 3.02 2.84 -0.48
N ARG A 11 2.54 4.07 -0.33
CA ARG A 11 2.02 4.59 0.93
C ARG A 11 0.64 5.18 0.72
N ALA A 12 -0.23 4.97 1.71
CA ALA A 12 -1.56 5.54 1.70
C ALA A 12 -1.87 6.10 3.08
N ARG A 13 -2.18 7.39 3.15
CA ARG A 13 -2.73 7.99 4.35
C ARG A 13 -4.25 7.88 4.28
N TYR A 14 -4.87 7.50 5.39
CA TYR A 14 -6.31 7.28 5.42
C TYR A 14 -6.89 7.67 6.78
N GLN A 15 -8.18 7.95 6.77
CA GLN A 15 -8.93 8.27 7.98
C GLN A 15 -10.22 7.48 8.01
N LEU A 16 -10.61 7.07 9.22
CA LEU A 16 -11.93 6.54 9.48
C LEU A 16 -12.74 7.62 10.19
N VAL A 17 -13.84 8.04 9.59
CA VAL A 17 -14.65 9.16 10.08
C VAL A 17 -16.03 8.67 10.43
N ASP A 18 -16.52 9.04 11.61
CA ASP A 18 -17.92 8.84 11.99
C ASP A 18 -18.77 9.91 11.29
N LEU A 19 -19.59 9.49 10.34
CA LEU A 19 -20.39 10.43 9.54
C LEU A 19 -21.46 11.17 10.34
N SER A 20 -21.92 10.60 11.45
CA SER A 20 -22.95 11.22 12.28
C SER A 20 -22.41 12.37 13.12
N SER A 21 -21.18 12.28 13.59
CA SER A 21 -20.56 13.27 14.47
C SER A 21 -19.45 14.06 13.81
N GLY A 22 -18.90 13.57 12.71
CA GLY A 22 -17.71 14.13 12.09
C GLY A 22 -16.41 13.79 12.82
N ALA A 23 -16.48 12.93 13.85
CA ALA A 23 -15.29 12.57 14.62
C ALA A 23 -14.36 11.67 13.81
N ILE A 24 -13.06 11.95 13.92
CA ILE A 24 -12.03 11.11 13.32
C ILE A 24 -11.68 9.99 14.30
N LEU A 25 -12.05 8.75 13.95
CA LEU A 25 -11.83 7.59 14.81
C LEU A 25 -10.45 6.99 14.60
N LEU A 26 -9.87 7.19 13.44
CA LEU A 26 -8.55 6.67 13.08
C LEU A 26 -7.93 7.58 12.03
N ASP A 27 -6.68 7.95 12.22
CA ASP A 27 -5.87 8.64 11.22
C ASP A 27 -4.54 7.93 11.19
N SER A 28 -4.23 7.27 10.09
CA SER A 28 -3.06 6.42 10.01
C SER A 28 -2.50 6.36 8.59
N THR A 29 -1.32 5.80 8.48
CA THR A 29 -0.67 5.56 7.20
C THR A 29 -0.37 4.08 7.09
N ALA A 30 -0.72 3.49 5.95
CA ALA A 30 -0.32 2.15 5.58
C ALA A 30 0.76 2.24 4.50
N GLY A 31 1.67 1.28 4.48
CA GLY A 31 2.72 1.28 3.48
C GLY A 31 3.44 -0.04 3.40
N SER A 32 4.03 -0.27 2.24
CA SER A 32 4.86 -1.43 2.01
C SER A 32 5.84 -1.13 0.87
N ASP A 33 6.88 -1.93 0.76
CA ASP A 33 7.82 -1.79 -0.34
C ASP A 33 8.12 -3.15 -0.97
N ALA A 34 8.61 -3.10 -2.21
CA ALA A 34 9.01 -4.29 -2.97
C ALA A 34 10.24 -3.96 -3.79
N GLY A 35 11.15 -4.93 -3.89
CA GLY A 35 12.29 -4.83 -4.79
C GLY A 35 11.90 -5.31 -6.18
N ILE A 36 12.38 -4.63 -7.21
CA ILE A 36 12.25 -5.06 -8.58
C ILE A 36 13.62 -5.07 -9.25
N ASP A 37 13.77 -5.96 -10.22
CA ASP A 37 14.96 -5.97 -11.07
C ASP A 37 14.70 -5.08 -12.28
N VAL A 38 15.55 -4.08 -12.46
CA VAL A 38 15.48 -3.19 -13.62
C VAL A 38 16.51 -3.69 -14.64
N VAL A 39 16.01 -4.06 -15.79
CA VAL A 39 16.82 -4.61 -16.89
C VAL A 39 16.83 -3.64 -18.06
N SER A 40 17.64 -3.93 -19.08
CA SER A 40 17.78 -3.06 -20.25
C SER A 40 16.51 -3.01 -21.10
N SER A 41 15.61 -3.96 -20.97
CA SER A 41 14.33 -3.97 -21.69
C SER A 41 13.31 -3.10 -20.99
N ASP A 42 12.85 -2.02 -21.65
CA ASP A 42 11.80 -1.14 -21.12
C ASP A 42 10.50 -1.90 -20.85
N TYR A 43 10.16 -2.81 -21.76
CA TYR A 43 8.95 -3.61 -21.60
C TYR A 43 9.00 -4.48 -20.35
N ALA A 44 10.12 -5.15 -20.11
CA ALA A 44 10.27 -6.00 -18.93
C ALA A 44 10.26 -5.17 -17.65
N THR A 45 10.86 -3.99 -17.66
CA THR A 45 10.86 -3.09 -16.51
C THR A 45 9.44 -2.61 -16.20
N ILE A 46 8.67 -2.20 -17.21
CA ILE A 46 7.27 -1.77 -17.03
C ILE A 46 6.43 -2.92 -16.48
N ALA A 47 6.60 -4.13 -16.99
CA ALA A 47 5.87 -5.30 -16.50
C ALA A 47 6.21 -5.60 -15.02
N ALA A 48 7.50 -5.49 -14.65
CA ALA A 48 7.94 -5.70 -13.28
C ALA A 48 7.37 -4.63 -12.34
N GLU A 49 7.35 -3.37 -12.76
CA GLU A 49 6.77 -2.28 -11.98
C GLU A 49 5.28 -2.48 -11.74
N ARG A 50 4.54 -2.88 -12.79
CA ARG A 50 3.10 -3.13 -12.68
C ARG A 50 2.82 -4.29 -11.73
N ALA A 51 3.54 -5.38 -11.83
CA ALA A 51 3.38 -6.53 -10.96
C ALA A 51 3.70 -6.16 -9.50
N ALA A 52 4.76 -5.39 -9.28
CA ALA A 52 5.12 -4.93 -7.95
C ALA A 52 4.02 -4.02 -7.36
N LEU A 53 3.48 -3.09 -8.16
CA LEU A 53 2.42 -2.19 -7.71
C LEU A 53 1.15 -2.99 -7.33
N GLU A 54 0.78 -3.98 -8.09
CA GLU A 54 -0.37 -4.83 -7.77
C GLU A 54 -0.18 -5.55 -6.43
N ARG A 55 1.00 -6.10 -6.18
CA ARG A 55 1.30 -6.75 -4.89
C ARG A 55 1.29 -5.75 -3.75
N LEU A 56 1.89 -4.58 -3.94
CA LEU A 56 1.93 -3.55 -2.92
C LEU A 56 0.52 -3.03 -2.60
N ALA A 57 -0.30 -2.83 -3.62
CA ALA A 57 -1.68 -2.39 -3.43
C ALA A 57 -2.47 -3.39 -2.59
N GLN A 58 -2.28 -4.69 -2.82
CA GLN A 58 -2.96 -5.72 -2.04
C GLN A 58 -2.51 -5.69 -0.57
N VAL A 59 -1.20 -5.59 -0.34
CA VAL A 59 -0.65 -5.54 1.02
C VAL A 59 -1.16 -4.29 1.76
N VAL A 60 -1.13 -3.13 1.12
CA VAL A 60 -1.59 -1.89 1.73
C VAL A 60 -3.10 -1.94 2.01
N ALA A 61 -3.89 -2.47 1.08
CA ALA A 61 -5.32 -2.63 1.29
C ALA A 61 -5.62 -3.53 2.49
N ASP A 62 -4.91 -4.66 2.61
CA ASP A 62 -5.07 -5.57 3.74
C ASP A 62 -4.69 -4.92 5.07
N GLN A 63 -3.65 -4.10 5.09
CA GLN A 63 -3.26 -3.33 6.28
C GLN A 63 -4.38 -2.37 6.70
N ILE A 64 -4.96 -1.65 5.74
CA ILE A 64 -6.04 -0.70 6.01
C ILE A 64 -7.26 -1.42 6.56
N VAL A 65 -7.70 -2.50 5.92
CA VAL A 65 -8.86 -3.27 6.36
C VAL A 65 -8.66 -3.82 7.76
N THR A 66 -7.48 -4.36 8.05
CA THR A 66 -7.16 -4.89 9.38
C THR A 66 -7.23 -3.79 10.43
N ARG A 67 -6.62 -2.64 10.18
CA ARG A 67 -6.60 -1.55 11.16
C ARG A 67 -7.98 -0.96 11.39
N VAL A 68 -8.75 -0.74 10.33
CA VAL A 68 -10.12 -0.24 10.42
C VAL A 68 -10.99 -1.21 11.21
N SER A 69 -10.87 -2.50 10.94
CA SER A 69 -11.62 -3.53 11.65
C SER A 69 -11.31 -3.55 13.16
N LEU A 70 -10.03 -3.43 13.52
CA LEU A 70 -9.63 -3.37 14.93
C LEU A 70 -10.17 -2.11 15.61
N THR A 71 -10.13 -0.97 14.93
CA THR A 71 -10.65 0.28 15.46
C THR A 71 -12.16 0.21 15.70
N LEU A 72 -12.91 -0.35 14.76
CA LEU A 72 -14.36 -0.51 14.90
C LEU A 72 -14.72 -1.46 16.05
N ARG A 73 -13.96 -2.53 16.26
CA ARG A 73 -14.19 -3.42 17.39
C ARG A 73 -13.96 -2.73 18.72
N ALA A 74 -13.00 -1.83 18.80
CA ALA A 74 -12.69 -1.08 20.00
C ALA A 74 -13.76 -0.04 20.35
N GLN A 75 -14.65 0.30 19.40
CA GLN A 75 -15.75 1.25 19.63
C GLN A 75 -16.96 0.60 20.31
N ASP A 76 -17.05 -0.69 20.36
CA ASP A 76 -18.18 -1.43 20.96
C ASP A 76 -18.14 -1.45 22.48
#